data_84acd74707c5bb01a100a594a44b1d1a
#
_entry.id   84acd74707c5bb01a100a594a44b1d1a
#
_cell.length_a   1.000
_cell.length_b   1.000
_cell.length_c   1.000
_cell.angle_alpha   90.00
_cell.angle_beta   90.00
_cell.angle_gamma   90.00
#
_symmetry.space_group_name_H-M   'P 1'
#
loop_
_entity.id
_entity.type
_entity.pdbx_description
1 polymer ?
#
loop_
_entity_poly.entity_id
_entity_poly.type
_entity_poly.pdbx_seq_one_letter_code
_entity_poly.pdbx_strand_id
1 'polypeptide(L)'
;KSEGWIDPFMFHGALKSKAIELGAEFIKGEVKSLSEIKAKTIVSAAGCWTKELLEDIPVEPQKHTVFRVKCPKHIPEMPLTGDLTTGVYWRPEGKEYLAGSPKSVFDAKDLEPAWDDFEELVWPALAQRVPIFEELKLTGGWAGYYDCNRLDNNAVVGKHPKFENVYLATGFTGRGLMQAPGTVSYTHLRAHETTTN
;
A
#
# COMPACT_ATOMS: atom_id res chain seq x y z
N LYS A 1 21.51 8.15 -7.83
CA LYS A 1 20.34 7.25 -7.93
C LYS A 1 19.67 7.25 -6.58
N SER A 2 18.46 7.78 -6.49
CA SER A 2 17.73 7.98 -5.24
C SER A 2 16.39 7.24 -5.20
N GLU A 3 16.05 6.46 -6.22
CA GLU A 3 14.81 5.76 -6.38
C GLU A 3 15.04 4.29 -6.74
N GLY A 4 14.08 3.44 -6.35
CA GLY A 4 14.13 2.01 -6.60
C GLY A 4 12.93 1.30 -5.99
N TRP A 5 12.97 -0.01 -5.95
CA TRP A 5 12.01 -0.84 -5.25
C TRP A 5 12.73 -1.79 -4.29
N ILE A 6 12.00 -2.27 -3.32
CA ILE A 6 12.48 -3.20 -2.30
C ILE A 6 11.52 -4.36 -2.19
N ASP A 7 11.99 -5.46 -1.65
CA ASP A 7 11.12 -6.56 -1.23
C ASP A 7 10.33 -6.13 0.02
N PRO A 8 9.01 -5.96 -0.06
CA PRO A 8 8.22 -5.43 1.06
C PRO A 8 8.13 -6.41 2.22
N PHE A 9 8.15 -7.72 1.97
CA PHE A 9 8.10 -8.74 3.01
C PHE A 9 9.39 -8.74 3.84
N MET A 10 10.54 -8.77 3.18
CA MET A 10 11.84 -8.73 3.86
C MET A 10 12.05 -7.42 4.61
N PHE A 11 11.68 -6.30 4.00
CA PHE A 11 11.80 -4.98 4.64
C PHE A 11 10.92 -4.87 5.89
N HIS A 12 9.65 -5.25 5.79
CA HIS A 12 8.73 -5.27 6.94
C HIS A 12 9.23 -6.21 8.04
N GLY A 13 9.71 -7.41 7.68
CA GLY A 13 10.30 -8.37 8.62
C GLY A 13 11.51 -7.80 9.36
N ALA A 14 12.39 -7.10 8.66
CA ALA A 14 13.57 -6.45 9.27
C ALA A 14 13.17 -5.34 10.24
N LEU A 15 12.21 -4.49 9.89
CA LEU A 15 11.69 -3.43 10.76
C LEU A 15 11.04 -4.03 12.02
N LYS A 16 10.22 -5.06 11.88
CA LYS A 16 9.60 -5.76 13.00
C LYS A 16 10.64 -6.36 13.94
N SER A 17 11.63 -7.07 13.41
CA SER A 17 12.70 -7.67 14.20
C SER A 17 13.49 -6.61 14.97
N LYS A 18 13.79 -5.48 14.31
CA LYS A 18 14.50 -4.37 14.97
C LYS A 18 13.67 -3.70 16.05
N ALA A 19 12.37 -3.53 15.84
CA ALA A 19 11.48 -2.98 16.87
C ALA A 19 11.44 -3.88 18.12
N ILE A 20 11.34 -5.20 17.93
CA ILE A 20 11.36 -6.16 19.04
C ILE A 20 12.70 -6.13 19.79
N GLU A 21 13.83 -6.09 19.06
CA GLU A 21 15.17 -5.94 19.65
C GLU A 21 15.28 -4.68 20.52
N LEU A 22 14.61 -3.61 20.13
CA LEU A 22 14.56 -2.33 20.86
C LEU A 22 13.50 -2.32 21.98
N GLY A 23 12.86 -3.43 22.28
CA GLY A 23 11.93 -3.59 23.40
C GLY A 23 10.45 -3.42 23.04
N ALA A 24 10.09 -3.33 21.77
CA ALA A 24 8.67 -3.35 21.38
C ALA A 24 8.07 -4.76 21.57
N GLU A 25 6.88 -4.82 22.13
CA GLU A 25 6.09 -6.05 22.21
C GLU A 25 5.21 -6.16 20.99
N PHE A 26 5.23 -7.34 20.34
CA PHE A 26 4.36 -7.64 19.20
C PHE A 26 3.27 -8.62 19.62
N ILE A 27 2.03 -8.11 19.72
CA ILE A 27 0.86 -8.91 20.09
C ILE A 27 0.06 -9.22 18.83
N LYS A 28 -0.15 -10.51 18.55
CA LYS A 28 -1.01 -10.96 17.46
C LYS A 28 -2.45 -11.02 17.96
N GLY A 29 -3.33 -10.25 17.34
CA GLY A 29 -4.75 -10.20 17.69
C GLY A 29 -5.52 -9.33 16.73
N GLU A 30 -6.84 -9.34 16.86
CA GLU A 30 -7.78 -8.48 16.16
C GLU A 30 -8.36 -7.49 17.18
N VAL A 31 -8.28 -6.21 16.91
CA VAL A 31 -8.86 -5.14 17.72
C VAL A 31 -10.17 -4.71 17.06
N LYS A 32 -11.29 -4.90 17.74
CA LYS A 32 -12.63 -4.51 17.27
C LYS A 32 -13.11 -3.17 17.82
N SER A 33 -12.49 -2.71 18.90
CA SER A 33 -12.79 -1.43 19.52
C SER A 33 -11.55 -0.83 20.16
N LEU A 34 -11.38 0.48 20.09
CA LEU A 34 -10.31 1.19 20.78
C LEU A 34 -10.37 1.02 22.31
N SER A 35 -11.54 0.71 22.89
CA SER A 35 -11.71 0.44 24.31
C SER A 35 -10.99 -0.81 24.81
N GLU A 36 -10.61 -1.72 23.90
CA GLU A 36 -9.82 -2.93 24.22
C GLU A 36 -8.35 -2.60 24.50
N ILE A 37 -7.90 -1.41 24.06
CA ILE A 37 -6.50 -0.99 24.17
C ILE A 37 -6.31 -0.14 25.42
N LYS A 38 -5.51 -0.64 26.37
CA LYS A 38 -5.13 0.09 27.57
C LYS A 38 -3.75 0.74 27.38
N ALA A 39 -3.73 1.91 26.75
CA ALA A 39 -2.51 2.69 26.52
C ALA A 39 -2.73 4.18 26.76
N LYS A 40 -1.68 4.90 27.15
CA LYS A 40 -1.72 6.36 27.28
C LYS A 40 -1.88 7.05 25.93
N THR A 41 -1.25 6.50 24.91
CA THR A 41 -1.33 6.99 23.52
C THR A 41 -1.55 5.80 22.61
N ILE A 42 -2.45 5.95 21.64
CA ILE A 42 -2.78 4.96 20.63
C ILE A 42 -2.46 5.57 19.27
N VAL A 43 -1.71 4.84 18.44
CA VAL A 43 -1.55 5.19 17.01
C VAL A 43 -2.32 4.16 16.19
N SER A 44 -3.39 4.60 15.55
CA SER A 44 -4.15 3.76 14.63
C SER A 44 -3.49 3.78 13.25
N ALA A 45 -2.92 2.65 12.87
CA ALA A 45 -2.35 2.40 11.55
C ALA A 45 -3.07 1.21 10.89
N ALA A 46 -4.41 1.19 11.02
CA ALA A 46 -5.26 0.07 10.63
C ALA A 46 -5.48 -0.03 9.10
N GLY A 47 -4.90 0.87 8.31
CA GLY A 47 -4.98 0.84 6.86
C GLY A 47 -6.44 0.90 6.37
N CYS A 48 -6.79 0.04 5.44
CA CYS A 48 -8.14 0.02 4.86
C CYS A 48 -9.26 -0.41 5.84
N TRP A 49 -8.90 -0.94 7.02
CA TRP A 49 -9.86 -1.27 8.09
C TRP A 49 -10.06 -0.14 9.11
N THR A 50 -9.48 1.04 8.87
CA THR A 50 -9.61 2.18 9.78
C THR A 50 -11.08 2.52 10.07
N LYS A 51 -11.95 2.47 9.07
CA LYS A 51 -13.38 2.78 9.20
C LYS A 51 -14.13 1.84 10.13
N GLU A 52 -13.67 0.61 10.29
CA GLU A 52 -14.28 -0.37 11.22
C GLU A 52 -14.03 0.00 12.69
N LEU A 53 -12.91 0.70 12.97
CA LEU A 53 -12.54 1.16 14.29
C LEU A 53 -12.96 2.62 14.55
N LEU A 54 -12.98 3.43 13.51
CA LEU A 54 -13.13 4.88 13.52
C LEU A 54 -14.03 5.30 12.35
N GLU A 55 -15.35 5.18 12.53
CA GLU A 55 -16.37 5.36 11.47
C GLU A 55 -16.33 6.74 10.78
N ASP A 56 -15.83 7.76 11.49
CA ASP A 56 -15.76 9.14 10.99
C ASP A 56 -14.52 9.41 10.13
N ILE A 57 -13.62 8.45 9.99
CA ILE A 57 -12.45 8.57 9.12
C ILE A 57 -12.78 7.99 7.74
N PRO A 58 -12.74 8.82 6.66
CA PRO A 58 -13.22 8.43 5.33
C PRO A 58 -12.20 7.60 4.55
N VAL A 59 -11.67 6.55 5.19
CA VAL A 59 -10.71 5.62 4.59
C VAL A 59 -11.40 4.30 4.29
N GLU A 60 -11.35 3.87 3.04
CA GLU A 60 -12.04 2.68 2.54
C GLU A 60 -11.08 1.78 1.75
N PRO A 61 -11.33 0.46 1.74
CA PRO A 61 -10.58 -0.47 0.91
C PRO A 61 -10.85 -0.20 -0.57
N GLN A 62 -9.77 -0.05 -1.34
CA GLN A 62 -9.81 0.05 -2.79
C GLN A 62 -8.98 -1.08 -3.38
N LYS A 63 -9.63 -2.04 -4.03
CA LYS A 63 -8.96 -3.19 -4.64
C LYS A 63 -8.20 -2.80 -5.90
N HIS A 64 -6.95 -3.22 -5.95
CA HIS A 64 -6.07 -3.12 -7.11
C HIS A 64 -5.54 -4.49 -7.51
N THR A 65 -5.37 -4.72 -8.81
CA THR A 65 -4.81 -5.96 -9.36
C THR A 65 -3.42 -5.72 -9.90
N VAL A 66 -2.52 -6.66 -9.60
CA VAL A 66 -1.17 -6.73 -10.17
C VAL A 66 -1.02 -8.06 -10.88
N PHE A 67 -0.56 -8.03 -12.11
CA PHE A 67 -0.29 -9.20 -12.94
C PHE A 67 1.18 -9.54 -12.96
N ARG A 68 1.49 -10.81 -12.98
CA ARG A 68 2.82 -11.35 -13.22
C ARG A 68 2.88 -11.91 -14.63
N VAL A 69 3.82 -11.43 -15.40
CA VAL A 69 3.94 -11.75 -16.83
C VAL A 69 5.36 -12.13 -17.20
N LYS A 70 5.50 -13.01 -18.18
CA LYS A 70 6.78 -13.46 -18.70
C LYS A 70 6.93 -13.06 -20.16
N CYS A 71 8.05 -12.45 -20.50
CA CYS A 71 8.46 -12.17 -21.86
C CYS A 71 9.46 -13.22 -22.33
N PRO A 72 9.38 -13.74 -23.58
CA PRO A 72 10.36 -14.65 -24.14
C PRO A 72 11.78 -14.09 -24.13
N LYS A 73 11.93 -12.79 -24.38
CA LYS A 73 13.16 -12.07 -24.31
C LYS A 73 13.17 -11.18 -23.07
N HIS A 74 14.00 -11.50 -22.10
CA HIS A 74 14.21 -10.65 -20.94
C HIS A 74 14.93 -9.36 -21.32
N ILE A 75 14.41 -8.21 -20.87
CA ILE A 75 15.04 -6.90 -21.02
C ILE A 75 15.64 -6.55 -19.66
N PRO A 76 16.97 -6.67 -19.49
CA PRO A 76 17.62 -6.32 -18.23
C PRO A 76 17.60 -4.81 -18.01
N GLU A 77 17.70 -4.41 -16.76
CA GLU A 77 17.84 -3.00 -16.35
C GLU A 77 16.66 -2.08 -16.73
N MET A 78 15.51 -2.64 -17.06
CA MET A 78 14.30 -1.85 -17.28
C MET A 78 13.89 -1.18 -15.97
N PRO A 79 13.66 0.13 -15.92
CA PRO A 79 13.16 0.80 -14.72
C PRO A 79 11.68 0.48 -14.46
N LEU A 80 11.20 0.81 -13.26
CA LEU A 80 9.76 0.97 -13.06
C LEU A 80 9.27 2.05 -14.03
N THR A 81 8.33 1.68 -14.85
CA THR A 81 7.79 2.53 -15.91
C THR A 81 6.29 2.66 -15.76
N GLY A 82 5.77 3.86 -15.85
CA GLY A 82 4.34 4.15 -15.88
C GLY A 82 3.94 4.83 -17.18
N ASP A 83 2.91 4.31 -17.83
CA ASP A 83 2.29 4.99 -18.96
C ASP A 83 1.22 5.96 -18.45
N LEU A 84 1.52 7.23 -18.47
CA LEU A 84 0.60 8.27 -18.00
C LEU A 84 -0.69 8.40 -18.83
N THR A 85 -0.69 7.86 -20.05
CA THR A 85 -1.88 7.88 -20.92
C THR A 85 -2.90 6.84 -20.51
N THR A 86 -2.43 5.63 -20.18
CA THR A 86 -3.29 4.50 -19.82
C THR A 86 -3.37 4.26 -18.32
N GLY A 87 -2.40 4.76 -17.54
CA GLY A 87 -2.25 4.48 -16.11
C GLY A 87 -1.64 3.09 -15.81
N VAL A 88 -1.31 2.31 -16.84
CA VAL A 88 -0.63 1.03 -16.66
C VAL A 88 0.82 1.26 -16.28
N TYR A 89 1.31 0.51 -15.31
CA TYR A 89 2.71 0.52 -14.91
C TYR A 89 3.29 -0.88 -14.94
N TRP A 90 4.60 -0.96 -15.12
CA TRP A 90 5.32 -2.24 -15.07
C TRP A 90 6.75 -2.07 -14.57
N ARG A 91 7.32 -3.17 -14.08
CA ARG A 91 8.72 -3.27 -13.69
C ARG A 91 9.24 -4.70 -13.79
N PRO A 92 10.55 -4.91 -13.91
CA PRO A 92 11.14 -6.25 -13.78
C PRO A 92 10.93 -6.82 -12.39
N GLU A 93 10.75 -8.14 -12.35
CA GLU A 93 10.76 -8.95 -11.13
C GLU A 93 11.49 -10.27 -11.39
N GLY A 94 12.80 -10.29 -11.13
CA GLY A 94 13.66 -11.42 -11.49
C GLY A 94 13.68 -11.66 -13.00
N LYS A 95 13.15 -12.78 -13.46
CA LYS A 95 13.04 -13.14 -14.89
C LYS A 95 11.66 -12.82 -15.51
N GLU A 96 10.77 -12.27 -14.72
CA GLU A 96 9.41 -11.89 -15.10
C GLU A 96 9.23 -10.38 -14.98
N TYR A 97 8.01 -9.92 -15.21
CA TYR A 97 7.61 -8.53 -14.98
C TYR A 97 6.35 -8.50 -14.14
N LEU A 98 6.21 -7.47 -13.33
CA LEU A 98 4.95 -7.09 -12.72
C LEU A 98 4.33 -5.96 -13.50
N ALA A 99 3.02 -6.05 -13.73
CA ALA A 99 2.23 -5.00 -14.37
C ALA A 99 0.96 -4.74 -13.56
N GLY A 100 0.64 -3.47 -13.33
CA GLY A 100 -0.55 -3.09 -12.58
C GLY A 100 -1.67 -2.58 -13.48
N SER A 101 -2.90 -2.99 -13.16
CA SER A 101 -4.11 -2.44 -13.77
C SER A 101 -4.34 -1.00 -13.30
N PRO A 102 -4.74 -0.08 -14.18
CA PRO A 102 -5.19 1.26 -13.81
C PRO A 102 -6.56 1.25 -13.13
N LYS A 103 -7.35 0.19 -13.35
CA LYS A 103 -8.66 0.05 -12.71
C LYS A 103 -8.52 -0.30 -11.24
N SER A 104 -9.44 0.23 -10.47
CA SER A 104 -9.59 -0.05 -9.05
C SER A 104 -11.05 -0.17 -8.68
N VAL A 105 -11.35 -0.99 -7.67
CA VAL A 105 -12.73 -1.28 -7.26
C VAL A 105 -12.89 -0.98 -5.78
N PHE A 106 -13.87 -0.12 -5.44
CA PHE A 106 -14.36 0.03 -4.08
C PHE A 106 -15.42 -1.04 -3.78
N ASP A 107 -15.64 -1.31 -2.51
CA ASP A 107 -16.63 -2.30 -2.02
C ASP A 107 -16.41 -3.74 -2.53
N ALA A 108 -15.20 -4.05 -3.01
CA ALA A 108 -14.86 -5.41 -3.39
C ALA A 108 -14.95 -6.35 -2.17
N LYS A 109 -15.62 -7.48 -2.35
CA LYS A 109 -15.85 -8.47 -1.28
C LYS A 109 -14.76 -9.52 -1.18
N ASP A 110 -13.85 -9.55 -2.14
CA ASP A 110 -12.80 -10.53 -2.28
C ASP A 110 -11.51 -9.89 -2.82
N LEU A 111 -10.45 -10.67 -2.80
CA LEU A 111 -9.16 -10.35 -3.40
C LEU A 111 -8.87 -11.18 -4.66
N GLU A 112 -9.93 -11.62 -5.36
CA GLU A 112 -9.77 -12.24 -6.66
C GLU A 112 -9.27 -11.19 -7.66
N PRO A 113 -8.17 -11.44 -8.39
CA PRO A 113 -7.69 -10.54 -9.43
C PRO A 113 -8.74 -10.32 -10.54
N ALA A 114 -8.77 -9.12 -11.08
CA ALA A 114 -9.60 -8.81 -12.24
C ALA A 114 -8.88 -9.30 -13.52
N TRP A 115 -8.97 -10.60 -13.79
CA TRP A 115 -8.21 -11.26 -14.86
C TRP A 115 -8.48 -10.68 -16.25
N ASP A 116 -9.73 -10.28 -16.53
CA ASP A 116 -10.12 -9.70 -17.81
C ASP A 116 -9.40 -8.37 -18.09
N ASP A 117 -9.04 -7.62 -17.04
CA ASP A 117 -8.29 -6.37 -17.19
C ASP A 117 -6.91 -6.58 -17.84
N PHE A 118 -6.35 -7.76 -17.73
CA PHE A 118 -5.08 -8.05 -18.39
C PHE A 118 -5.21 -7.97 -19.91
N GLU A 119 -6.16 -8.68 -20.48
CA GLU A 119 -6.36 -8.74 -21.93
C GLU A 119 -6.96 -7.44 -22.48
N GLU A 120 -7.89 -6.84 -21.74
CA GLU A 120 -8.61 -5.65 -22.20
C GLU A 120 -7.80 -4.36 -22.09
N LEU A 121 -6.93 -4.23 -21.10
CA LEU A 121 -6.27 -2.96 -20.77
C LEU A 121 -4.76 -3.06 -20.66
N VAL A 122 -4.26 -4.03 -19.86
CA VAL A 122 -2.85 -4.04 -19.45
C VAL A 122 -1.97 -4.50 -20.59
N TRP A 123 -2.27 -5.65 -21.18
CA TRP A 123 -1.47 -6.19 -22.27
C TRP A 123 -1.44 -5.27 -23.51
N PRO A 124 -2.55 -4.72 -24.02
CA PRO A 124 -2.51 -3.78 -25.14
C PRO A 124 -1.64 -2.53 -24.86
N ALA A 125 -1.74 -1.97 -23.65
CA ALA A 125 -0.94 -0.82 -23.28
C ALA A 125 0.58 -1.16 -23.23
N LEU A 126 0.92 -2.31 -22.68
CA LEU A 126 2.30 -2.80 -22.62
C LEU A 126 2.88 -3.04 -24.02
N ALA A 127 2.14 -3.74 -24.90
CA ALA A 127 2.57 -4.04 -26.26
C ALA A 127 2.77 -2.77 -27.11
N GLN A 128 1.89 -1.79 -26.93
CA GLN A 128 2.02 -0.50 -27.61
C GLN A 128 3.30 0.25 -27.25
N ARG A 129 3.74 0.16 -25.98
CA ARG A 129 4.93 0.86 -25.49
C ARG A 129 6.22 0.11 -25.70
N VAL A 130 6.17 -1.21 -25.60
CA VAL A 130 7.31 -2.10 -25.73
C VAL A 130 6.94 -3.23 -26.69
N PRO A 131 7.26 -3.14 -27.99
CA PRO A 131 6.73 -4.07 -29.01
C PRO A 131 6.96 -5.55 -28.72
N ILE A 132 8.07 -5.94 -28.09
CA ILE A 132 8.32 -7.34 -27.70
C ILE A 132 7.32 -7.86 -26.65
N PHE A 133 6.59 -6.97 -25.99
CA PHE A 133 5.56 -7.34 -25.02
C PHE A 133 4.25 -7.83 -25.68
N GLU A 134 4.15 -7.80 -27.01
CA GLU A 134 3.11 -8.56 -27.72
C GLU A 134 3.18 -10.06 -27.43
N GLU A 135 4.38 -10.58 -27.12
CA GLU A 135 4.62 -11.99 -26.81
C GLU A 135 4.53 -12.32 -25.30
N LEU A 136 4.01 -11.41 -24.47
CA LEU A 136 3.85 -11.66 -23.04
C LEU A 136 2.91 -12.84 -22.78
N LYS A 137 3.25 -13.61 -21.75
CA LYS A 137 2.39 -14.66 -21.20
C LYS A 137 2.05 -14.31 -19.77
N LEU A 138 0.77 -14.29 -19.45
CA LEU A 138 0.28 -14.18 -18.09
C LEU A 138 0.69 -15.43 -17.31
N THR A 139 1.42 -15.25 -16.20
CA THR A 139 1.91 -16.35 -15.34
C THR A 139 1.23 -16.35 -13.98
N GLY A 140 0.48 -15.32 -13.66
CA GLY A 140 -0.26 -15.19 -12.42
C GLY A 140 -0.58 -13.73 -12.08
N GLY A 141 -1.07 -13.54 -10.88
CA GLY A 141 -1.41 -12.21 -10.38
C GLY A 141 -1.97 -12.28 -8.97
N TRP A 142 -2.20 -11.14 -8.38
CA TRP A 142 -2.86 -11.00 -7.09
C TRP A 142 -3.60 -9.68 -7.03
N ALA A 143 -4.54 -9.58 -6.11
CA ALA A 143 -5.16 -8.31 -5.75
C ALA A 143 -4.81 -7.94 -4.30
N GLY A 144 -4.87 -6.65 -4.01
CA GLY A 144 -4.67 -6.11 -2.67
C GLY A 144 -5.51 -4.85 -2.47
N TYR A 145 -5.72 -4.48 -1.22
CA TYR A 145 -6.41 -3.25 -0.87
C TYR A 145 -5.43 -2.11 -0.63
N TYR A 146 -5.67 -0.97 -1.27
CA TYR A 146 -5.19 0.31 -0.80
C TYR A 146 -6.14 0.85 0.28
N ASP A 147 -5.58 1.57 1.23
CA ASP A 147 -6.31 2.36 2.21
C ASP A 147 -6.64 3.72 1.60
N CYS A 148 -7.70 3.79 0.82
CA CYS A 148 -8.03 4.98 0.06
C CYS A 148 -8.77 6.02 0.91
N ASN A 149 -8.19 7.22 1.06
CA ASN A 149 -8.89 8.36 1.62
C ASN A 149 -9.84 8.95 0.56
N ARG A 150 -11.13 8.86 0.82
CA ARG A 150 -12.20 9.27 -0.10
C ARG A 150 -12.34 10.77 -0.32
N LEU A 151 -11.73 11.59 0.53
CA LEU A 151 -11.84 13.05 0.40
C LEU A 151 -10.90 13.60 -0.66
N ASP A 152 -9.63 13.24 -0.59
CA ASP A 152 -8.59 13.87 -1.41
C ASP A 152 -7.45 12.93 -1.82
N ASN A 153 -7.59 11.63 -1.55
CA ASN A 153 -6.56 10.62 -1.81
C ASN A 153 -5.22 10.88 -1.09
N ASN A 154 -5.19 11.69 -0.03
CA ASN A 154 -4.00 11.96 0.76
C ASN A 154 -4.06 11.29 2.12
N ALA A 155 -2.87 11.07 2.71
CA ALA A 155 -2.75 10.44 4.01
C ALA A 155 -3.43 11.25 5.11
N VAL A 156 -4.08 10.55 6.02
CA VAL A 156 -4.64 11.12 7.26
C VAL A 156 -3.63 10.84 8.37
N VAL A 157 -2.89 11.88 8.75
CA VAL A 157 -1.84 11.80 9.76
C VAL A 157 -2.03 12.87 10.82
N GLY A 158 -2.10 12.49 12.10
CA GLY A 158 -2.23 13.43 13.20
C GLY A 158 -3.19 12.98 14.29
N LYS A 159 -3.48 13.87 15.23
CA LYS A 159 -4.40 13.60 16.33
C LYS A 159 -5.84 13.44 15.82
N HIS A 160 -6.55 12.45 16.35
CA HIS A 160 -7.97 12.25 16.05
C HIS A 160 -8.80 13.42 16.64
N PRO A 161 -9.79 13.96 15.89
CA PRO A 161 -10.52 15.15 16.35
C PRO A 161 -11.38 14.91 17.60
N LYS A 162 -11.83 13.68 17.85
CA LYS A 162 -12.74 13.34 18.97
C LYS A 162 -12.06 12.60 20.12
N PHE A 163 -10.91 11.94 19.90
CA PHE A 163 -10.22 11.15 20.90
C PHE A 163 -8.88 11.78 21.24
N GLU A 164 -8.70 12.22 22.48
CA GLU A 164 -7.52 12.99 22.91
C GLU A 164 -6.22 12.19 22.83
N ASN A 165 -6.28 10.89 23.03
CA ASN A 165 -5.13 10.01 23.07
C ASN A 165 -4.93 9.17 21.82
N VAL A 166 -5.72 9.40 20.73
CA VAL A 166 -5.63 8.65 19.48
C VAL A 166 -5.00 9.49 18.40
N TYR A 167 -4.00 8.93 17.75
CA TYR A 167 -3.36 9.45 16.55
C TYR A 167 -3.64 8.54 15.35
N LEU A 168 -3.71 9.12 14.18
CA LEU A 168 -3.99 8.46 12.91
C LEU A 168 -2.71 8.41 12.07
N ALA A 169 -2.50 7.28 11.40
CA ALA A 169 -1.50 7.09 10.36
C ALA A 169 -2.09 6.13 9.31
N THR A 170 -2.98 6.65 8.46
CA THR A 170 -3.83 5.85 7.55
C THR A 170 -4.18 6.62 6.28
N GLY A 171 -4.87 6.00 5.34
CA GLY A 171 -5.36 6.65 4.14
C GLY A 171 -4.28 7.03 3.14
N PHE A 172 -3.19 6.28 3.09
CA PHE A 172 -2.01 6.60 2.26
C PHE A 172 -2.25 6.39 0.76
N THR A 173 -3.32 5.74 0.38
CA THR A 173 -3.73 5.55 -1.02
C THR A 173 -2.60 5.01 -1.89
N GLY A 174 -1.96 3.91 -1.43
CA GLY A 174 -0.87 3.23 -2.12
C GLY A 174 0.52 3.85 -1.97
N ARG A 175 0.68 4.97 -1.25
CA ARG A 175 1.95 5.68 -1.07
C ARG A 175 2.57 5.51 0.32
N GLY A 176 2.03 4.61 1.12
CA GLY A 176 2.40 4.46 2.53
C GLY A 176 3.87 4.15 2.76
N LEU A 177 4.48 3.27 1.96
CA LEU A 177 5.87 2.91 2.10
C LEU A 177 6.81 4.12 1.99
N MET A 178 6.59 4.97 0.99
CA MET A 178 7.40 6.17 0.75
C MET A 178 7.19 7.24 1.82
N GLN A 179 5.98 7.34 2.36
CA GLN A 179 5.59 8.37 3.32
C GLN A 179 5.83 7.97 4.78
N ALA A 180 6.02 6.67 5.06
CA ALA A 180 6.16 6.15 6.42
C ALA A 180 7.25 6.84 7.26
N PRO A 181 8.48 7.10 6.76
CA PRO A 181 9.49 7.77 7.56
C PRO A 181 9.07 9.18 8.01
N GLY A 182 8.48 9.97 7.12
CA GLY A 182 7.96 11.30 7.44
C GLY A 182 6.78 11.25 8.42
N THR A 183 5.87 10.30 8.23
CA THR A 183 4.73 10.07 9.12
C THR A 183 5.18 9.72 10.54
N VAL A 184 6.12 8.80 10.68
CA VAL A 184 6.65 8.42 12.00
C VAL A 184 7.32 9.62 12.70
N SER A 185 8.12 10.40 11.97
CA SER A 185 8.74 11.61 12.52
C SER A 185 7.70 12.62 13.00
N TYR A 186 6.65 12.85 12.22
CA TYR A 186 5.59 13.79 12.58
C TYR A 186 4.78 13.32 13.79
N THR A 187 4.33 12.08 13.84
CA THR A 187 3.53 11.53 14.94
C THR A 187 4.35 11.46 16.23
N HIS A 188 5.64 11.15 16.14
CA HIS A 188 6.53 11.11 17.30
C HIS A 188 6.71 12.49 17.95
N LEU A 189 6.96 13.52 17.15
CA LEU A 189 7.10 14.89 17.63
C LEU A 189 5.82 15.37 18.34
N ARG A 190 4.65 15.15 17.73
CA ARG A 190 3.36 15.59 18.27
C ARG A 190 2.97 14.82 19.54
N ALA A 191 3.27 13.52 19.63
CA ALA A 191 2.98 12.75 20.83
C ALA A 191 3.82 13.21 22.04
N HIS A 192 5.03 13.75 21.81
CA HIS A 192 5.87 14.32 22.88
C HIS A 192 5.43 15.71 23.33
N GLU A 193 4.92 16.55 22.43
CA GLU A 193 4.42 17.89 22.78
C GLU A 193 3.25 17.85 23.78
N THR A 194 2.43 16.79 23.77
CA THR A 194 1.29 16.62 24.69
C THR A 194 1.66 16.11 26.07
N THR A 195 2.91 15.72 26.32
CA THR A 195 3.39 15.22 27.63
C THR A 195 4.13 16.28 28.46
N THR A 196 4.27 17.48 27.94
CA THR A 196 5.02 18.58 28.59
C THR A 196 4.15 19.70 29.18
N ASN A 197 2.85 19.49 29.34
CA ASN A 197 1.92 20.40 30.06
C ASN A 197 1.34 19.75 31.30
#